data_9fb0623b28b5b4254844fe1fce1270b0
#
_entry.id   9fb0623b28b5b4254844fe1fce1270b0
#
_cell.length_a   1.000
_cell.length_b   1.000
_cell.length_c   1.000
_cell.angle_alpha   90.00
_cell.angle_beta   90.00
_cell.angle_gamma   90.00
#
_symmetry.space_group_name_H-M   'P 1'
#
loop_
_entity.id
_entity.type
_entity.pdbx_description
1 polymer ?
#
loop_
_entity_poly.entity_id
_entity_poly.type
_entity_poly.pdbx_seq_one_letter_code
_entity_poly.pdbx_strand_id
1 'polypeptide(L)'
;MKTKILHIINDLSKNGGAQKFLVDLVMEHAPQYDIKILVLCDDNDYLDLLSAQGIECFNWKTLSLKEKWSLLRWPDLVHGHLYPSIYLALLAVGKKRIQTEHCSYNRRRDYPLFKFMEHLLYRGHNLTVSISEKVQEELVKFMPHYQHKYRVVHNGVDLERFPMVAKSASSVLQKPVINIGMVGRLHEHKDHETLIRATALMPTNYELHLAGDGSKRTELQSLSHQLNIAERVHFHGIISDIPLFLSDIDVYVQSSKVEGFGLAAVEAMAAGLPVLSSDVPGLDEVMGSSEYLFDLGDSKQLAHKLTQLCTTQEMYNRASEYSVNRAKLYTIDKFRDGYYGLYQQLCTSK
;
A
#
# COMPACT_ATOMS: atom_id res chain seq x y z
N MET A 1 32.76 -7.49 0.28
CA MET A 1 31.94 -6.95 -0.85
C MET A 1 30.48 -6.96 -0.38
N LYS A 2 29.71 -5.93 -0.72
CA LYS A 2 28.26 -5.94 -0.44
C LYS A 2 27.57 -7.01 -1.29
N THR A 3 26.55 -7.67 -0.72
CA THR A 3 25.67 -8.56 -1.48
C THR A 3 24.92 -7.78 -2.55
N LYS A 4 24.84 -8.34 -3.74
CA LYS A 4 24.22 -7.71 -4.92
C LYS A 4 22.77 -8.13 -5.07
N ILE A 5 21.85 -7.18 -5.06
CA ILE A 5 20.41 -7.43 -5.18
C ILE A 5 19.88 -6.76 -6.43
N LEU A 6 19.17 -7.52 -7.26
CA LEU A 6 18.42 -7.01 -8.40
C LEU A 6 16.93 -7.05 -8.07
N HIS A 7 16.31 -5.89 -7.93
CA HIS A 7 14.85 -5.79 -7.87
C HIS A 7 14.27 -5.71 -9.29
N ILE A 8 13.17 -6.42 -9.53
CA ILE A 8 12.45 -6.39 -10.80
C ILE A 8 11.00 -6.02 -10.54
N ILE A 9 10.53 -4.93 -11.13
CA ILE A 9 9.16 -4.43 -11.03
C ILE A 9 8.65 -3.96 -12.39
N ASN A 10 7.34 -3.79 -12.56
CA ASN A 10 6.76 -3.34 -13.82
C ASN A 10 7.16 -1.90 -14.15
N ASP A 11 6.99 -0.99 -13.22
CA ASP A 11 7.22 0.45 -13.35
C ASP A 11 7.54 1.05 -11.97
N LEU A 12 7.89 2.34 -11.96
CA LEU A 12 8.17 3.11 -10.75
C LEU A 12 7.26 4.35 -10.68
N SER A 13 5.99 4.21 -11.05
CA SER A 13 5.02 5.30 -10.97
C SER A 13 4.63 5.62 -9.52
N LYS A 14 4.30 6.89 -9.22
CA LYS A 14 3.83 7.32 -7.89
C LYS A 14 2.42 6.85 -7.54
N ASN A 15 1.72 6.22 -8.48
CA ASN A 15 0.32 5.86 -8.33
C ASN A 15 0.07 4.50 -7.68
N GLY A 16 1.11 3.75 -7.31
CA GLY A 16 1.00 2.37 -6.82
C GLY A 16 1.62 2.13 -5.46
N GLY A 17 0.92 1.37 -4.60
CA GLY A 17 1.44 0.98 -3.29
C GLY A 17 2.65 0.04 -3.37
N ALA A 18 2.72 -0.83 -4.39
CA ALA A 18 3.85 -1.73 -4.59
C ALA A 18 5.12 -0.99 -5.07
N GLN A 19 4.95 0.08 -5.85
CA GLN A 19 6.05 0.95 -6.26
C GLN A 19 6.62 1.71 -5.08
N LYS A 20 5.74 2.33 -4.26
CA LYS A 20 6.17 2.98 -3.03
C LYS A 20 6.86 1.99 -2.08
N PHE A 21 6.28 0.82 -1.87
CA PHE A 21 6.89 -0.27 -1.11
C PHE A 21 8.33 -0.57 -1.58
N LEU A 22 8.54 -0.73 -2.89
CA LEU A 22 9.87 -1.00 -3.43
C LEU A 22 10.84 0.14 -3.17
N VAL A 23 10.42 1.38 -3.37
CA VAL A 23 11.26 2.55 -3.12
C VAL A 23 11.65 2.62 -1.65
N ASP A 24 10.71 2.48 -0.72
CA ASP A 24 10.97 2.47 0.71
C ASP A 24 11.95 1.31 1.07
N LEU A 25 11.73 0.09 0.55
CA LEU A 25 12.60 -1.06 0.77
C LEU A 25 14.05 -0.81 0.29
N VAL A 26 14.19 -0.26 -0.90
CA VAL A 26 15.50 -0.02 -1.52
C VAL A 26 16.24 1.10 -0.78
N MET A 27 15.56 2.17 -0.39
CA MET A 27 16.13 3.27 0.38
C MET A 27 16.68 2.80 1.73
N GLU A 28 15.92 1.96 2.45
CA GLU A 28 16.33 1.39 3.73
C GLU A 28 17.52 0.42 3.62
N HIS A 29 17.67 -0.26 2.48
CA HIS A 29 18.69 -1.31 2.29
C HIS A 29 19.94 -0.86 1.51
N ALA A 30 19.90 0.27 0.80
CA ALA A 30 21.03 0.78 0.01
C ALA A 30 22.35 0.95 0.80
N PRO A 31 22.34 1.30 2.11
CA PRO A 31 23.58 1.36 2.87
C PRO A 31 24.29 0.00 3.02
N GLN A 32 23.55 -1.12 3.02
CA GLN A 32 24.08 -2.46 3.31
C GLN A 32 24.30 -3.31 2.07
N TYR A 33 23.55 -3.07 1.00
CA TYR A 33 23.55 -3.86 -0.23
C TYR A 33 23.99 -3.04 -1.44
N ASP A 34 24.44 -3.74 -2.49
CA ASP A 34 24.63 -3.18 -3.83
C ASP A 34 23.35 -3.47 -4.61
N ILE A 35 22.55 -2.42 -4.89
CA ILE A 35 21.17 -2.58 -5.39
C ILE A 35 21.05 -2.02 -6.79
N LYS A 36 20.41 -2.78 -7.68
CA LYS A 36 19.94 -2.34 -8.99
C LYS A 36 18.45 -2.62 -9.14
N ILE A 37 17.78 -1.80 -9.93
CA ILE A 37 16.36 -1.96 -10.25
C ILE A 37 16.19 -2.15 -11.75
N LEU A 38 15.37 -3.13 -12.12
CA LEU A 38 14.95 -3.37 -13.50
C LEU A 38 13.46 -3.13 -13.63
N VAL A 39 13.07 -2.20 -14.50
CA VAL A 39 11.68 -1.89 -14.83
C VAL A 39 11.31 -2.42 -16.21
N LEU A 40 10.03 -2.73 -16.43
CA LEU A 40 9.49 -3.26 -17.68
C LEU A 40 8.74 -2.22 -18.52
N CYS A 41 8.28 -1.14 -17.89
CA CYS A 41 7.48 -0.07 -18.49
C CYS A 41 8.19 1.28 -18.34
N ASP A 42 7.65 2.29 -19.03
CA ASP A 42 8.29 3.60 -19.15
C ASP A 42 7.78 4.65 -18.14
N ASP A 43 6.75 4.32 -17.33
CA ASP A 43 6.17 5.21 -16.32
C ASP A 43 6.96 5.11 -15.01
N ASN A 44 7.91 6.05 -14.80
CA ASN A 44 8.93 5.91 -13.76
C ASN A 44 9.23 7.23 -13.02
N ASP A 45 8.29 7.72 -12.22
CA ASP A 45 8.36 8.97 -11.47
C ASP A 45 9.41 9.02 -10.36
N TYR A 46 9.89 7.84 -9.89
CA TYR A 46 10.86 7.75 -8.81
C TYR A 46 12.33 7.70 -9.27
N LEU A 47 12.61 7.79 -10.59
CA LEU A 47 13.97 7.65 -11.12
C LEU A 47 14.94 8.68 -10.56
N ASP A 48 14.55 9.96 -10.50
CA ASP A 48 15.41 11.04 -10.00
C ASP A 48 15.77 10.81 -8.52
N LEU A 49 14.78 10.42 -7.71
CA LEU A 49 14.98 10.11 -6.29
C LEU A 49 15.98 8.98 -6.10
N LEU A 50 15.80 7.88 -6.83
CA LEU A 50 16.66 6.68 -6.74
C LEU A 50 18.06 6.97 -7.26
N SER A 51 18.18 7.71 -8.36
CA SER A 51 19.46 8.12 -8.93
C SER A 51 20.26 9.01 -7.99
N ALA A 52 19.60 9.93 -7.28
CA ALA A 52 20.23 10.80 -6.28
C ALA A 52 20.83 9.99 -5.09
N GLN A 53 20.34 8.77 -4.86
CA GLN A 53 20.88 7.83 -3.86
C GLN A 53 21.89 6.84 -4.45
N GLY A 54 22.28 7.02 -5.70
CA GLY A 54 23.24 6.16 -6.39
C GLY A 54 22.69 4.78 -6.79
N ILE A 55 21.36 4.62 -6.84
CA ILE A 55 20.70 3.38 -7.23
C ILE A 55 20.50 3.37 -8.75
N GLU A 56 21.11 2.40 -9.42
CA GLU A 56 21.00 2.27 -10.87
C GLU A 56 19.67 1.62 -11.27
N CYS A 57 18.93 2.29 -12.15
CA CYS A 57 17.68 1.82 -12.72
C CYS A 57 17.85 1.51 -14.21
N PHE A 58 17.38 0.34 -14.64
CA PHE A 58 17.45 -0.14 -16.02
C PHE A 58 16.04 -0.37 -16.56
N ASN A 59 15.82 -0.02 -17.84
CA ASN A 59 14.57 -0.34 -18.51
C ASN A 59 14.76 -1.53 -19.45
N TRP A 60 14.01 -2.61 -19.24
CA TRP A 60 14.08 -3.84 -20.02
C TRP A 60 13.93 -3.62 -21.53
N LYS A 61 13.10 -2.66 -21.93
CA LYS A 61 12.84 -2.40 -23.37
C LYS A 61 14.06 -1.82 -24.10
N THR A 62 14.85 -1.00 -23.41
CA THR A 62 15.98 -0.30 -24.01
C THR A 62 17.29 -1.10 -24.01
N LEU A 63 17.38 -2.14 -23.16
CA LEU A 63 18.57 -2.97 -23.05
C LEU A 63 18.73 -3.90 -24.26
N SER A 64 19.96 -4.00 -24.78
CA SER A 64 20.36 -5.04 -25.72
C SER A 64 20.31 -6.44 -25.07
N LEU A 65 20.30 -7.51 -25.88
CA LEU A 65 20.31 -8.88 -25.38
C LEU A 65 21.55 -9.17 -24.50
N LYS A 66 22.69 -8.60 -24.82
CA LYS A 66 23.94 -8.76 -24.06
C LYS A 66 23.82 -8.09 -22.68
N GLU A 67 23.26 -6.88 -22.61
CA GLU A 67 23.05 -6.15 -21.35
C GLU A 67 22.01 -6.85 -20.47
N LYS A 68 20.90 -7.31 -21.05
CA LYS A 68 19.89 -8.13 -20.35
C LYS A 68 20.52 -9.34 -19.67
N TRP A 69 21.32 -10.07 -20.43
CA TRP A 69 22.02 -11.24 -19.95
C TRP A 69 23.03 -10.91 -18.85
N SER A 70 23.81 -9.85 -19.03
CA SER A 70 24.76 -9.36 -18.04
C SER A 70 24.05 -8.97 -16.73
N LEU A 71 22.94 -8.23 -16.84
CA LEU A 71 22.18 -7.75 -15.69
C LEU A 71 21.55 -8.91 -14.88
N LEU A 72 21.01 -9.93 -15.55
CA LEU A 72 20.44 -11.11 -14.90
C LEU A 72 21.50 -12.02 -14.22
N ARG A 73 22.76 -11.93 -14.63
CA ARG A 73 23.88 -12.69 -14.03
C ARG A 73 24.57 -11.91 -12.90
N TRP A 74 24.41 -10.61 -12.86
CA TRP A 74 25.10 -9.72 -11.92
C TRP A 74 24.75 -9.96 -10.46
N PRO A 75 23.45 -10.19 -10.05
CA PRO A 75 23.06 -10.25 -8.66
C PRO A 75 23.48 -11.56 -7.98
N ASP A 76 23.55 -11.54 -6.66
CA ASP A 76 23.56 -12.71 -5.81
C ASP A 76 22.12 -13.17 -5.50
N LEU A 77 21.20 -12.18 -5.38
CA LEU A 77 19.78 -12.38 -5.10
C LEU A 77 18.92 -11.52 -6.05
N VAL A 78 17.83 -12.11 -6.56
CA VAL A 78 16.81 -11.40 -7.34
C VAL A 78 15.52 -11.32 -6.55
N HIS A 79 14.93 -10.12 -6.48
CA HIS A 79 13.66 -9.88 -5.82
C HIS A 79 12.61 -9.36 -6.81
N GLY A 80 11.63 -10.20 -7.11
CA GLY A 80 10.55 -9.88 -8.05
C GLY A 80 9.33 -9.27 -7.36
N HIS A 81 8.73 -8.26 -8.01
CA HIS A 81 7.52 -7.58 -7.54
C HIS A 81 6.51 -7.48 -8.67
N LEU A 82 5.27 -7.80 -8.40
CA LEU A 82 4.15 -7.74 -9.36
C LEU A 82 4.32 -8.65 -10.59
N TYR A 83 3.21 -8.99 -11.21
CA TYR A 83 3.15 -9.63 -12.51
C TYR A 83 3.33 -8.58 -13.63
N PRO A 84 4.11 -8.82 -14.69
CA PRO A 84 4.82 -10.07 -15.02
C PRO A 84 6.27 -10.14 -14.48
N SER A 85 6.77 -9.15 -13.77
CA SER A 85 8.17 -9.03 -13.32
C SER A 85 8.64 -10.24 -12.50
N ILE A 86 7.76 -10.84 -11.68
CA ILE A 86 8.06 -12.03 -10.89
C ILE A 86 8.45 -13.24 -11.76
N TYR A 87 7.91 -13.36 -12.98
CA TYR A 87 8.31 -14.41 -13.92
C TYR A 87 9.68 -14.13 -14.56
N LEU A 88 9.98 -12.86 -14.83
CA LEU A 88 11.28 -12.48 -15.36
C LEU A 88 12.41 -12.82 -14.39
N ALA A 89 12.17 -12.77 -13.09
CA ALA A 89 13.12 -13.20 -12.07
C ALA A 89 13.58 -14.65 -12.23
N LEU A 90 12.75 -15.53 -12.81
CA LEU A 90 13.11 -16.92 -13.07
C LEU A 90 14.24 -17.09 -14.10
N LEU A 91 14.45 -16.10 -14.98
CA LEU A 91 15.51 -16.13 -15.97
C LEU A 91 16.92 -15.94 -15.36
N ALA A 92 17.00 -15.45 -14.11
CA ALA A 92 18.26 -15.37 -13.36
C ALA A 92 18.65 -16.77 -12.82
N VAL A 93 19.10 -17.63 -13.71
CA VAL A 93 19.44 -19.03 -13.41
C VAL A 93 20.63 -19.10 -12.45
N GLY A 94 20.55 -20.00 -11.45
CA GLY A 94 21.60 -20.20 -10.44
C GLY A 94 21.63 -19.12 -9.35
N LYS A 95 20.68 -18.18 -9.35
CA LYS A 95 20.59 -17.11 -8.34
C LYS A 95 19.54 -17.43 -7.29
N LYS A 96 19.70 -16.90 -6.06
CA LYS A 96 18.64 -16.90 -5.06
C LYS A 96 17.53 -15.97 -5.53
N ARG A 97 16.27 -16.37 -5.30
CA ARG A 97 15.09 -15.64 -5.78
C ARG A 97 14.05 -15.52 -4.69
N ILE A 98 13.57 -14.32 -4.50
CA ILE A 98 12.47 -13.99 -3.61
C ILE A 98 11.41 -13.22 -4.41
N GLN A 99 10.16 -13.36 -4.06
CA GLN A 99 9.08 -12.53 -4.59
C GLN A 99 8.23 -11.98 -3.48
N THR A 100 7.60 -10.81 -3.71
CA THR A 100 6.61 -10.24 -2.80
C THR A 100 5.23 -10.24 -3.45
N GLU A 101 4.25 -10.80 -2.74
CA GLU A 101 2.83 -10.74 -3.07
C GLU A 101 2.21 -9.51 -2.42
N HIS A 102 1.71 -8.60 -3.25
CA HIS A 102 1.17 -7.30 -2.84
C HIS A 102 -0.36 -7.25 -2.74
N CYS A 103 -1.06 -8.32 -3.07
CA CYS A 103 -2.51 -8.33 -3.13
C CYS A 103 -3.07 -9.69 -2.69
N SER A 104 -4.16 -9.65 -1.91
CA SER A 104 -4.91 -10.86 -1.52
C SER A 104 -5.63 -11.53 -2.69
N TYR A 105 -6.08 -10.73 -3.67
CA TYR A 105 -6.75 -11.22 -4.86
C TYR A 105 -5.88 -11.06 -6.12
N ASN A 106 -5.82 -12.13 -6.91
CA ASN A 106 -5.12 -12.14 -8.19
C ASN A 106 -5.98 -12.87 -9.23
N ARG A 107 -6.56 -12.10 -10.16
CA ARG A 107 -7.44 -12.61 -11.21
C ARG A 107 -6.86 -13.78 -12.03
N ARG A 108 -5.53 -13.89 -12.13
CA ARG A 108 -4.87 -15.02 -12.82
C ARG A 108 -5.15 -16.36 -12.15
N ARG A 109 -5.41 -16.37 -10.83
CA ARG A 109 -5.71 -17.58 -10.07
C ARG A 109 -7.02 -18.25 -10.48
N ASP A 110 -7.90 -17.51 -11.16
CA ASP A 110 -9.19 -18.02 -11.64
C ASP A 110 -9.06 -18.87 -12.92
N TYR A 111 -7.89 -18.82 -13.58
CA TYR A 111 -7.68 -19.53 -14.85
C TYR A 111 -6.76 -20.75 -14.69
N PRO A 112 -7.21 -21.98 -15.09
CA PRO A 112 -6.44 -23.21 -14.91
C PRO A 112 -5.05 -23.19 -15.55
N LEU A 113 -4.89 -22.57 -16.72
CA LEU A 113 -3.60 -22.45 -17.39
C LEU A 113 -2.58 -21.68 -16.55
N PHE A 114 -3.01 -20.60 -15.91
CA PHE A 114 -2.14 -19.83 -15.02
C PHE A 114 -1.76 -20.61 -13.77
N LYS A 115 -2.58 -21.53 -13.30
CA LYS A 115 -2.25 -22.38 -12.14
C LYS A 115 -0.98 -23.19 -12.38
N PHE A 116 -0.77 -23.69 -13.58
CA PHE A 116 0.48 -24.39 -13.95
C PHE A 116 1.68 -23.43 -13.97
N MET A 117 1.52 -22.26 -14.55
CA MET A 117 2.58 -21.23 -14.58
C MET A 117 2.93 -20.75 -13.15
N GLU A 118 1.93 -20.54 -12.31
CA GLU A 118 2.12 -20.20 -10.89
C GLU A 118 2.86 -21.33 -10.15
N HIS A 119 2.57 -22.61 -10.43
CA HIS A 119 3.32 -23.72 -9.86
C HIS A 119 4.81 -23.65 -10.20
N LEU A 120 5.16 -23.34 -11.45
CA LEU A 120 6.57 -23.13 -11.85
C LEU A 120 7.18 -21.90 -11.15
N LEU A 121 6.40 -20.85 -10.99
CA LEU A 121 6.81 -19.64 -10.29
C LEU A 121 7.18 -19.92 -8.84
N TYR A 122 6.26 -20.48 -8.04
CA TYR A 122 6.50 -20.79 -6.62
C TYR A 122 7.58 -21.87 -6.43
N ARG A 123 7.67 -22.84 -7.35
CA ARG A 123 8.78 -23.80 -7.36
C ARG A 123 10.12 -23.12 -7.55
N GLY A 124 10.17 -22.15 -8.47
CA GLY A 124 11.40 -21.46 -8.88
C GLY A 124 11.91 -20.42 -7.88
N HIS A 125 11.06 -19.88 -7.00
CA HIS A 125 11.47 -18.96 -5.95
C HIS A 125 11.89 -19.69 -4.68
N ASN A 126 12.88 -19.16 -3.98
CA ASN A 126 13.34 -19.70 -2.70
C ASN A 126 12.38 -19.30 -1.56
N LEU A 127 11.90 -18.05 -1.58
CA LEU A 127 10.92 -17.52 -0.64
C LEU A 127 9.85 -16.71 -1.40
N THR A 128 8.65 -16.72 -0.84
CA THR A 128 7.56 -15.80 -1.21
C THR A 128 7.14 -15.05 0.05
N VAL A 129 7.16 -13.73 -0.03
CA VAL A 129 6.79 -12.84 1.08
C VAL A 129 5.42 -12.26 0.80
N SER A 130 4.53 -12.35 1.77
CA SER A 130 3.22 -11.72 1.76
C SER A 130 3.28 -10.45 2.61
N ILE A 131 2.62 -9.37 2.16
CA ILE A 131 2.63 -8.08 2.86
C ILE A 131 1.66 -8.03 4.05
N SER A 132 0.85 -9.08 4.25
CA SER A 132 -0.07 -9.26 5.38
C SER A 132 -0.35 -10.73 5.60
N GLU A 133 -0.84 -11.08 6.81
CA GLU A 133 -1.27 -12.45 7.13
C GLU A 133 -2.39 -12.89 6.19
N LYS A 134 -3.29 -11.97 5.85
CA LYS A 134 -4.42 -12.24 4.96
C LYS A 134 -3.99 -12.58 3.54
N VAL A 135 -2.99 -11.87 3.01
CA VAL A 135 -2.39 -12.21 1.71
C VAL A 135 -1.75 -13.61 1.76
N GLN A 136 -1.10 -13.95 2.87
CA GLN A 136 -0.52 -15.28 3.06
C GLN A 136 -1.59 -16.38 3.16
N GLU A 137 -2.68 -16.17 3.89
CA GLU A 137 -3.79 -17.13 3.97
C GLU A 137 -4.35 -17.45 2.58
N GLU A 138 -4.62 -16.44 1.77
CA GLU A 138 -5.10 -16.62 0.40
C GLU A 138 -4.06 -17.33 -0.48
N LEU A 139 -2.78 -17.07 -0.28
CA LEU A 139 -1.71 -17.76 -0.97
C LEU A 139 -1.62 -19.24 -0.56
N VAL A 140 -1.75 -19.54 0.73
CA VAL A 140 -1.77 -20.93 1.24
C VAL A 140 -2.95 -21.70 0.68
N LYS A 141 -4.14 -21.10 0.62
CA LYS A 141 -5.31 -21.72 -0.02
C LYS A 141 -5.08 -22.03 -1.50
N PHE A 142 -4.40 -21.13 -2.21
CA PHE A 142 -4.13 -21.27 -3.64
C PHE A 142 -3.02 -22.28 -3.95
N MET A 143 -1.88 -22.22 -3.23
CA MET A 143 -0.69 -23.04 -3.44
C MET A 143 -0.15 -23.64 -2.14
N PRO A 144 -0.91 -24.51 -1.45
CA PRO A 144 -0.55 -25.06 -0.12
C PRO A 144 0.77 -25.85 -0.13
N HIS A 145 1.12 -26.45 -1.26
CA HIS A 145 2.34 -27.25 -1.41
C HIS A 145 3.63 -26.46 -1.09
N TYR A 146 3.61 -25.14 -1.28
CA TYR A 146 4.77 -24.26 -1.09
C TYR A 146 4.74 -23.47 0.22
N GLN A 147 3.82 -23.74 1.15
CA GLN A 147 3.67 -22.99 2.41
C GLN A 147 4.95 -22.90 3.23
N HIS A 148 5.85 -23.89 3.13
CA HIS A 148 7.14 -23.87 3.81
C HIS A 148 8.07 -22.73 3.35
N LYS A 149 7.82 -22.15 2.17
CA LYS A 149 8.55 -21.00 1.61
C LYS A 149 7.89 -19.65 1.93
N TYR A 150 6.69 -19.65 2.50
CA TYR A 150 5.95 -18.41 2.73
C TYR A 150 6.40 -17.73 4.01
N ARG A 151 6.51 -16.42 3.94
CA ARG A 151 6.82 -15.54 5.08
C ARG A 151 5.91 -14.33 5.03
N VAL A 152 5.62 -13.74 6.17
CA VAL A 152 4.94 -12.44 6.25
C VAL A 152 5.95 -11.40 6.67
N VAL A 153 5.98 -10.30 5.93
CA VAL A 153 6.64 -9.06 6.34
C VAL A 153 5.67 -7.94 6.01
N HIS A 154 5.09 -7.36 7.04
CA HIS A 154 4.14 -6.25 6.87
C HIS A 154 4.82 -5.05 6.23
N ASN A 155 4.06 -4.29 5.46
CA ASN A 155 4.53 -3.00 4.98
C ASN A 155 4.83 -2.06 6.16
N GLY A 156 5.82 -1.20 5.99
CA GLY A 156 6.22 -0.24 6.99
C GLY A 156 5.92 1.20 6.58
N VAL A 157 5.68 2.02 7.58
CA VAL A 157 5.54 3.47 7.45
C VAL A 157 6.60 4.14 8.32
N ASP A 158 7.27 5.12 7.75
CA ASP A 158 8.16 6.00 8.50
C ASP A 158 7.31 6.96 9.34
N LEU A 159 7.21 6.68 10.64
CA LEU A 159 6.37 7.46 11.55
C LEU A 159 6.89 8.90 11.73
N GLU A 160 8.19 9.15 11.57
CA GLU A 160 8.76 10.48 11.69
C GLU A 160 8.34 11.41 10.55
N ARG A 161 8.04 10.83 9.42
CA ARG A 161 7.51 11.54 8.24
C ARG A 161 6.09 12.10 8.45
N PHE A 162 5.36 11.52 9.38
CA PHE A 162 3.99 11.91 9.73
C PHE A 162 3.99 12.49 11.15
N PRO A 163 4.45 13.75 11.33
CA PRO A 163 4.42 14.37 12.63
C PRO A 163 2.98 14.36 13.13
N MET A 164 2.80 13.81 14.34
CA MET A 164 1.49 13.81 14.98
C MET A 164 0.97 15.24 14.98
N VAL A 165 -0.05 15.50 14.16
CA VAL A 165 -0.83 16.71 14.29
C VAL A 165 -1.61 16.54 15.58
N ALA A 166 -1.10 17.09 16.68
CA ALA A 166 -1.80 17.06 17.96
C ALA A 166 -3.07 17.93 17.86
N LYS A 167 -4.02 17.49 17.03
CA LYS A 167 -5.35 18.08 16.99
C LYS A 167 -6.03 17.70 18.28
N SER A 168 -6.16 18.66 19.19
CA SER A 168 -7.00 18.40 20.34
C SER A 168 -8.44 18.16 19.84
N ALA A 169 -9.11 17.15 20.36
CA ALA A 169 -10.51 16.91 20.00
C ALA A 169 -11.37 18.18 20.19
N SER A 170 -11.06 18.99 21.21
CA SER A 170 -11.75 20.27 21.42
C SER A 170 -11.57 21.22 20.24
N SER A 171 -10.40 21.26 19.62
CA SER A 171 -10.18 22.13 18.44
C SER A 171 -10.92 21.61 17.19
N VAL A 172 -11.01 20.29 17.00
CA VAL A 172 -11.73 19.70 15.87
C VAL A 172 -13.25 19.85 16.02
N LEU A 173 -13.79 19.52 17.19
CA LEU A 173 -15.24 19.57 17.43
C LEU A 173 -15.82 20.98 17.47
N GLN A 174 -14.98 22.01 17.64
CA GLN A 174 -15.38 23.41 17.59
C GLN A 174 -15.20 24.05 16.20
N LYS A 175 -14.66 23.31 15.22
CA LYS A 175 -14.53 23.81 13.86
C LYS A 175 -15.89 24.02 13.19
N PRO A 176 -16.03 25.03 12.36
CA PRO A 176 -17.23 25.20 11.52
C PRO A 176 -17.38 24.07 10.51
N VAL A 177 -16.27 23.45 10.09
CA VAL A 177 -16.22 22.35 9.13
C VAL A 177 -15.30 21.26 9.64
N ILE A 178 -15.73 19.99 9.52
CA ILE A 178 -14.98 18.78 9.82
C ILE A 178 -14.55 18.14 8.50
N ASN A 179 -13.24 17.99 8.29
CA ASN A 179 -12.66 17.46 7.06
C ASN A 179 -12.46 15.94 7.15
N ILE A 180 -13.16 15.21 6.30
CA ILE A 180 -12.95 13.76 6.11
C ILE A 180 -11.98 13.58 4.95
N GLY A 181 -10.93 12.76 5.11
CA GLY A 181 -9.94 12.51 4.07
C GLY A 181 -9.85 11.07 3.63
N MET A 182 -9.52 10.87 2.36
CA MET A 182 -9.11 9.58 1.81
C MET A 182 -7.99 9.79 0.79
N VAL A 183 -6.94 8.96 0.88
CA VAL A 183 -5.86 8.89 -0.10
C VAL A 183 -5.97 7.59 -0.88
N GLY A 184 -6.04 7.68 -2.20
CA GLY A 184 -6.12 6.49 -3.03
C GLY A 184 -6.47 6.77 -4.49
N ARG A 185 -6.09 5.85 -5.37
CA ARG A 185 -6.41 5.93 -6.79
C ARG A 185 -7.95 5.93 -6.97
N LEU A 186 -8.48 6.84 -7.77
CA LEU A 186 -9.91 6.89 -8.10
C LEU A 186 -10.28 5.72 -9.04
N HIS A 187 -10.34 4.54 -8.46
CA HIS A 187 -10.56 3.28 -9.16
C HIS A 187 -11.63 2.43 -8.44
N GLU A 188 -12.24 1.51 -9.15
CA GLU A 188 -13.33 0.65 -8.64
C GLU A 188 -13.00 -0.06 -7.32
N HIS A 189 -11.73 -0.48 -7.13
CA HIS A 189 -11.31 -1.19 -5.92
C HIS A 189 -11.27 -0.31 -4.66
N LYS A 190 -11.28 1.03 -4.80
CA LYS A 190 -11.18 1.97 -3.68
C LYS A 190 -12.52 2.49 -3.16
N ASP A 191 -13.62 2.09 -3.74
CA ASP A 191 -15.00 2.31 -3.26
C ASP A 191 -15.32 3.73 -2.75
N HIS A 192 -14.82 4.77 -3.43
CA HIS A 192 -15.10 6.16 -3.11
C HIS A 192 -16.61 6.48 -3.15
N GLU A 193 -17.39 5.69 -3.90
CA GLU A 193 -18.83 5.83 -4.00
C GLU A 193 -19.50 5.72 -2.62
N THR A 194 -19.16 4.69 -1.84
CA THR A 194 -19.69 4.50 -0.49
C THR A 194 -19.39 5.70 0.40
N LEU A 195 -18.18 6.26 0.32
CA LEU A 195 -17.78 7.43 1.10
C LEU A 195 -18.53 8.70 0.68
N ILE A 196 -18.71 8.95 -0.62
CA ILE A 196 -19.52 10.08 -1.12
C ILE A 196 -20.98 9.95 -0.67
N ARG A 197 -21.58 8.75 -0.76
CA ARG A 197 -22.95 8.51 -0.27
C ARG A 197 -23.07 8.68 1.24
N ALA A 198 -22.07 8.28 2.01
CA ALA A 198 -22.04 8.52 3.46
C ALA A 198 -22.00 10.03 3.76
N THR A 199 -21.18 10.80 3.05
CA THR A 199 -21.09 12.25 3.19
C THR A 199 -22.43 12.95 2.91
N ALA A 200 -23.23 12.43 1.96
CA ALA A 200 -24.56 12.96 1.66
C ALA A 200 -25.56 12.75 2.81
N LEU A 201 -25.36 11.75 3.65
CA LEU A 201 -26.20 11.44 4.81
C LEU A 201 -25.80 12.21 6.08
N MET A 202 -24.65 12.86 6.06
CA MET A 202 -24.08 13.57 7.21
C MET A 202 -24.52 15.04 7.26
N PRO A 203 -24.44 15.70 8.43
CA PRO A 203 -24.66 17.15 8.56
C PRO A 203 -23.82 17.96 7.57
N THR A 204 -24.30 19.17 7.22
CA THR A 204 -23.70 20.00 6.17
C THR A 204 -22.31 20.54 6.51
N ASN A 205 -21.91 20.48 7.75
CA ASN A 205 -20.59 20.88 8.22
C ASN A 205 -19.50 19.80 8.08
N TYR A 206 -19.76 18.70 7.36
CA TYR A 206 -18.76 17.70 7.01
C TYR A 206 -18.39 17.85 5.51
N GLU A 207 -17.10 17.94 5.23
CA GLU A 207 -16.55 18.00 3.88
C GLU A 207 -15.65 16.79 3.59
N LEU A 208 -15.67 16.33 2.35
CA LEU A 208 -14.90 15.18 1.89
C LEU A 208 -13.76 15.62 0.98
N HIS A 209 -12.55 15.23 1.31
CA HIS A 209 -11.32 15.51 0.59
C HIS A 209 -10.73 14.22 0.04
N LEU A 210 -10.68 14.08 -1.30
CA LEU A 210 -10.17 12.91 -2.00
C LEU A 210 -8.82 13.24 -2.66
N ALA A 211 -7.75 12.63 -2.17
CA ALA A 211 -6.41 12.73 -2.74
C ALA A 211 -6.11 11.52 -3.62
N GLY A 212 -5.90 11.77 -4.90
CA GLY A 212 -5.65 10.77 -5.92
C GLY A 212 -6.37 11.09 -7.23
N ASP A 213 -6.04 10.34 -8.27
CA ASP A 213 -6.69 10.43 -9.57
C ASP A 213 -6.95 9.02 -10.15
N GLY A 214 -7.76 8.94 -11.21
CA GLY A 214 -8.05 7.67 -11.86
C GLY A 214 -9.32 7.67 -12.72
N SER A 215 -9.60 6.51 -13.30
CA SER A 215 -10.65 6.33 -14.30
C SER A 215 -12.07 6.61 -13.79
N LYS A 216 -12.29 6.62 -12.48
CA LYS A 216 -13.60 6.87 -11.86
C LYS A 216 -13.86 8.36 -11.52
N ARG A 217 -12.91 9.28 -11.77
CA ARG A 217 -13.04 10.69 -11.39
C ARG A 217 -14.34 11.31 -11.87
N THR A 218 -14.63 11.22 -13.16
CA THR A 218 -15.83 11.83 -13.76
C THR A 218 -17.13 11.23 -13.21
N GLU A 219 -17.16 9.90 -12.98
CA GLU A 219 -18.31 9.22 -12.41
C GLU A 219 -18.57 9.68 -10.96
N LEU A 220 -17.52 9.77 -10.14
CA LEU A 220 -17.61 10.22 -8.76
C LEU A 220 -18.02 11.70 -8.63
N GLN A 221 -17.53 12.56 -9.53
CA GLN A 221 -17.99 13.96 -9.62
C GLN A 221 -19.48 14.03 -10.00
N SER A 222 -19.92 13.24 -10.98
CA SER A 222 -21.33 13.18 -11.35
C SER A 222 -22.20 12.70 -10.19
N LEU A 223 -21.74 11.72 -9.42
CA LEU A 223 -22.43 11.23 -8.22
C LEU A 223 -22.59 12.33 -7.17
N SER A 224 -21.55 13.11 -6.90
CA SER A 224 -21.63 14.23 -5.93
C SER A 224 -22.65 15.30 -6.36
N HIS A 225 -22.75 15.60 -7.66
CA HIS A 225 -23.79 16.48 -8.20
C HIS A 225 -25.20 15.89 -8.06
N GLN A 226 -25.38 14.60 -8.39
CA GLN A 226 -26.68 13.91 -8.27
C GLN A 226 -27.20 13.88 -6.82
N LEU A 227 -26.28 13.82 -5.86
CA LEU A 227 -26.60 13.83 -4.43
C LEU A 227 -26.70 15.26 -3.85
N ASN A 228 -26.53 16.33 -4.64
CA ASN A 228 -26.54 17.73 -4.24
C ASN A 228 -25.51 18.05 -3.16
N ILE A 229 -24.32 17.45 -3.22
CA ILE A 229 -23.21 17.68 -2.28
C ILE A 229 -21.90 18.06 -2.99
N ALA A 230 -21.94 18.47 -4.25
CA ALA A 230 -20.74 18.75 -5.04
C ALA A 230 -19.84 19.81 -4.37
N GLU A 231 -20.41 20.79 -3.70
CA GLU A 231 -19.67 21.84 -2.97
C GLU A 231 -18.96 21.32 -1.71
N ARG A 232 -19.29 20.10 -1.26
CA ARG A 232 -18.72 19.44 -0.08
C ARG A 232 -17.75 18.33 -0.42
N VAL A 233 -17.48 18.06 -1.71
CA VAL A 233 -16.59 16.98 -2.15
C VAL A 233 -15.46 17.55 -2.99
N HIS A 234 -14.25 17.52 -2.45
CA HIS A 234 -13.06 18.13 -3.01
C HIS A 234 -12.13 17.08 -3.62
N PHE A 235 -11.90 17.15 -4.93
CA PHE A 235 -11.02 16.25 -5.67
C PHE A 235 -9.65 16.91 -5.88
N HIS A 236 -8.65 16.57 -5.06
CA HIS A 236 -7.33 17.22 -5.07
C HIS A 236 -6.40 16.72 -6.18
N GLY A 237 -6.75 15.62 -6.86
CA GLY A 237 -5.82 14.98 -7.81
C GLY A 237 -4.65 14.29 -7.12
N ILE A 238 -3.59 14.05 -7.86
CA ILE A 238 -2.37 13.40 -7.33
C ILE A 238 -1.63 14.42 -6.46
N ILE A 239 -1.40 14.05 -5.20
CA ILE A 239 -0.70 14.88 -4.20
C ILE A 239 0.67 14.27 -3.94
N SER A 240 1.71 15.09 -3.92
CA SER A 240 3.09 14.69 -3.61
C SER A 240 3.40 14.72 -2.11
N ASP A 241 2.77 15.63 -1.36
CA ASP A 241 2.97 15.81 0.08
C ASP A 241 1.76 15.26 0.87
N ILE A 242 1.78 13.96 1.13
CA ILE A 242 0.72 13.29 1.90
C ILE A 242 0.69 13.75 3.36
N PRO A 243 1.83 13.94 4.08
CA PRO A 243 1.82 14.51 5.41
C PRO A 243 1.09 15.86 5.49
N LEU A 244 1.34 16.77 4.55
CA LEU A 244 0.66 18.06 4.51
C LEU A 244 -0.85 17.89 4.29
N PHE A 245 -1.26 17.03 3.35
CA PHE A 245 -2.68 16.72 3.14
C PHE A 245 -3.34 16.20 4.42
N LEU A 246 -2.72 15.22 5.09
CA LEU A 246 -3.25 14.64 6.32
C LEU A 246 -3.31 15.67 7.47
N SER A 247 -2.46 16.68 7.46
CA SER A 247 -2.51 17.75 8.46
C SER A 247 -3.80 18.59 8.41
N ASP A 248 -4.46 18.68 7.25
CA ASP A 248 -5.72 19.39 7.06
C ASP A 248 -6.95 18.50 7.35
N ILE A 249 -6.78 17.20 7.42
CA ILE A 249 -7.84 16.20 7.65
C ILE A 249 -8.11 16.01 9.15
N ASP A 250 -9.36 15.85 9.52
CA ASP A 250 -9.80 15.63 10.91
C ASP A 250 -10.14 14.16 11.18
N VAL A 251 -10.71 13.45 10.21
CA VAL A 251 -10.99 12.00 10.28
C VAL A 251 -10.61 11.36 8.95
N TYR A 252 -9.94 10.24 9.00
CA TYR A 252 -9.54 9.52 7.79
C TYR A 252 -10.42 8.29 7.54
N VAL A 253 -10.77 8.03 6.30
CA VAL A 253 -11.53 6.84 5.89
C VAL A 253 -10.82 6.12 4.76
N GLN A 254 -10.63 4.82 4.91
CA GLN A 254 -10.17 3.93 3.85
C GLN A 254 -11.31 3.04 3.40
N SER A 255 -12.13 3.51 2.46
CA SER A 255 -13.18 2.71 1.84
C SER A 255 -12.61 1.93 0.64
N SER A 256 -12.41 0.63 0.78
CA SER A 256 -11.86 -0.22 -0.29
C SER A 256 -12.65 -1.51 -0.42
N LYS A 257 -12.84 -2.01 -1.65
CA LYS A 257 -13.41 -3.35 -1.93
C LYS A 257 -12.34 -4.44 -1.84
N VAL A 258 -11.12 -4.08 -2.18
CA VAL A 258 -9.96 -4.98 -2.15
C VAL A 258 -8.74 -4.18 -1.69
N GLU A 259 -8.06 -4.70 -0.69
CA GLU A 259 -6.81 -4.12 -0.19
C GLU A 259 -5.82 -5.23 0.18
N GLY A 260 -4.55 -5.03 -0.10
CA GLY A 260 -3.51 -5.97 0.33
C GLY A 260 -3.02 -5.70 1.76
N PHE A 261 -3.00 -4.42 2.15
CA PHE A 261 -2.54 -3.98 3.47
C PHE A 261 -3.21 -2.66 3.90
N GLY A 262 -3.16 -1.62 3.09
CA GLY A 262 -3.73 -0.31 3.44
C GLY A 262 -2.69 0.68 3.97
N LEU A 263 -1.57 0.85 3.26
CA LEU A 263 -0.51 1.81 3.65
C LEU A 263 -1.06 3.19 4.00
N ALA A 264 -1.98 3.73 3.20
CA ALA A 264 -2.55 5.05 3.42
C ALA A 264 -3.35 5.15 4.74
N ALA A 265 -4.00 4.05 5.17
CA ALA A 265 -4.63 4.00 6.50
C ALA A 265 -3.59 4.06 7.62
N VAL A 266 -2.46 3.33 7.48
CA VAL A 266 -1.36 3.38 8.47
C VAL A 266 -0.69 4.75 8.48
N GLU A 267 -0.52 5.40 7.34
CA GLU A 267 -0.01 6.78 7.23
C GLU A 267 -0.91 7.77 7.98
N ALA A 268 -2.23 7.65 7.81
CA ALA A 268 -3.19 8.46 8.56
C ALA A 268 -3.18 8.16 10.07
N MET A 269 -3.04 6.89 10.45
CA MET A 269 -2.86 6.49 11.86
C MET A 269 -1.57 7.09 12.45
N ALA A 270 -0.48 7.09 11.69
CA ALA A 270 0.79 7.69 12.11
C ALA A 270 0.67 9.20 12.31
N ALA A 271 -0.12 9.89 11.47
CA ALA A 271 -0.45 11.30 11.61
C ALA A 271 -1.34 11.60 12.83
N GLY A 272 -1.81 10.58 13.57
CA GLY A 272 -2.64 10.74 14.76
C GLY A 272 -4.14 10.92 14.47
N LEU A 273 -4.58 10.66 13.25
CA LEU A 273 -6.00 10.80 12.89
C LEU A 273 -6.82 9.60 13.39
N PRO A 274 -8.07 9.80 13.86
CA PRO A 274 -9.05 8.73 13.90
C PRO A 274 -9.24 8.13 12.52
N VAL A 275 -9.17 6.79 12.42
CA VAL A 275 -9.28 6.07 11.13
C VAL A 275 -10.45 5.11 11.18
N LEU A 276 -11.30 5.14 10.14
CA LEU A 276 -12.27 4.10 9.84
C LEU A 276 -11.91 3.40 8.53
N SER A 277 -12.21 2.12 8.40
CA SER A 277 -12.04 1.42 7.13
C SER A 277 -13.18 0.44 6.84
N SER A 278 -13.34 0.08 5.56
CA SER A 278 -14.20 -1.04 5.18
C SER A 278 -13.69 -2.35 5.78
N ASP A 279 -14.60 -3.23 6.18
CA ASP A 279 -14.30 -4.59 6.67
C ASP A 279 -13.98 -5.49 5.48
N VAL A 280 -12.72 -5.44 5.06
CA VAL A 280 -12.20 -6.28 3.98
C VAL A 280 -10.82 -6.82 4.36
N PRO A 281 -10.41 -7.98 3.79
CA PRO A 281 -9.10 -8.57 4.01
C PRO A 281 -7.96 -7.57 3.78
N GLY A 282 -7.02 -7.50 4.72
CA GLY A 282 -5.89 -6.57 4.73
C GLY A 282 -6.18 -5.30 5.55
N LEU A 283 -7.37 -4.68 5.40
CA LEU A 283 -7.75 -3.56 6.28
C LEU A 283 -8.22 -4.04 7.66
N ASP A 284 -8.95 -5.15 7.74
CA ASP A 284 -9.35 -5.78 9.01
C ASP A 284 -8.12 -6.08 9.90
N GLU A 285 -7.05 -6.59 9.28
CA GLU A 285 -5.78 -6.86 9.96
C GLU A 285 -5.09 -5.57 10.45
N VAL A 286 -5.00 -4.56 9.58
CA VAL A 286 -4.40 -3.26 9.91
C VAL A 286 -5.19 -2.55 11.00
N MET A 287 -6.51 -2.53 10.91
CA MET A 287 -7.38 -1.91 11.92
C MET A 287 -7.35 -2.67 13.24
N GLY A 288 -7.41 -4.01 13.21
CA GLY A 288 -7.33 -4.89 14.39
C GLY A 288 -8.49 -4.79 15.38
N SER A 289 -9.53 -4.04 15.06
CA SER A 289 -10.76 -3.93 15.88
C SER A 289 -11.96 -3.63 15.00
N SER A 290 -13.05 -4.39 15.18
CA SER A 290 -14.31 -4.19 14.47
C SER A 290 -15.01 -2.87 14.84
N GLU A 291 -14.62 -2.22 15.93
CA GLU A 291 -15.15 -0.91 16.33
C GLU A 291 -14.91 0.15 15.24
N TYR A 292 -13.77 0.06 14.55
CA TYR A 292 -13.34 1.02 13.54
C TYR A 292 -13.57 0.51 12.10
N LEU A 293 -14.27 -0.63 11.93
CA LEU A 293 -14.66 -1.18 10.65
C LEU A 293 -16.12 -0.87 10.33
N PHE A 294 -16.42 -0.73 9.04
CA PHE A 294 -17.78 -0.66 8.52
C PHE A 294 -17.97 -1.68 7.37
N ASP A 295 -19.18 -2.20 7.24
CA ASP A 295 -19.48 -3.18 6.22
C ASP A 295 -19.31 -2.61 4.81
N LEU A 296 -18.69 -3.37 3.92
CA LEU A 296 -18.43 -2.96 2.55
C LEU A 296 -19.72 -2.48 1.85
N GLY A 297 -19.70 -1.24 1.35
CA GLY A 297 -20.84 -0.63 0.65
C GLY A 297 -21.89 -0.03 1.58
N ASP A 298 -21.79 -0.18 2.90
CA ASP A 298 -22.76 0.40 3.83
C ASP A 298 -22.44 1.86 4.18
N SER A 299 -22.92 2.76 3.31
CA SER A 299 -22.78 4.20 3.49
C SER A 299 -23.52 4.73 4.74
N LYS A 300 -24.59 4.05 5.19
CA LYS A 300 -25.36 4.47 6.39
C LYS A 300 -24.57 4.17 7.66
N GLN A 301 -24.03 2.95 7.75
CA GLN A 301 -23.17 2.55 8.87
C GLN A 301 -21.94 3.46 8.96
N LEU A 302 -21.28 3.76 7.80
CA LEU A 302 -20.15 4.67 7.75
C LEU A 302 -20.51 6.07 8.23
N ALA A 303 -21.61 6.65 7.74
CA ALA A 303 -22.08 7.98 8.16
C ALA A 303 -22.37 8.02 9.68
N HIS A 304 -23.00 6.96 10.22
CA HIS A 304 -23.27 6.84 11.65
C HIS A 304 -21.97 6.80 12.47
N LYS A 305 -20.99 5.95 12.08
CA LYS A 305 -19.69 5.84 12.78
C LYS A 305 -18.90 7.15 12.72
N LEU A 306 -18.85 7.82 11.56
CA LEU A 306 -18.20 9.13 11.41
C LEU A 306 -18.81 10.18 12.33
N THR A 307 -20.15 10.25 12.35
CA THR A 307 -20.84 11.21 13.23
C THR A 307 -20.57 10.89 14.70
N GLN A 308 -20.62 9.62 15.10
CA GLN A 308 -20.30 9.19 16.48
C GLN A 308 -18.88 9.61 16.89
N LEU A 309 -17.87 9.37 16.07
CA LEU A 309 -16.48 9.75 16.36
C LEU A 309 -16.32 11.24 16.68
N CYS A 310 -17.14 12.07 16.05
CA CYS A 310 -17.11 13.52 16.22
C CYS A 310 -18.16 14.04 17.22
N THR A 311 -18.80 13.16 18.00
CA THR A 311 -19.83 13.58 18.97
C THR A 311 -19.22 14.11 20.28
N THR A 312 -18.17 13.46 20.78
CA THR A 312 -17.53 13.83 22.04
C THR A 312 -16.02 13.86 21.93
N GLN A 313 -15.40 14.68 22.76
CA GLN A 313 -13.94 14.76 22.87
C GLN A 313 -13.31 13.41 23.26
N GLU A 314 -13.98 12.67 24.13
CA GLU A 314 -13.52 11.36 24.59
C GLU A 314 -13.47 10.35 23.44
N MET A 315 -14.53 10.24 22.63
CA MET A 315 -14.59 9.31 21.50
C MET A 315 -13.54 9.62 20.45
N TYR A 316 -13.37 10.90 20.10
CA TYR A 316 -12.35 11.34 19.15
C TYR A 316 -10.94 10.99 19.64
N ASN A 317 -10.60 11.39 20.89
CA ASN A 317 -9.29 11.14 21.48
C ASN A 317 -8.98 9.64 21.58
N ARG A 318 -9.93 8.83 22.00
CA ARG A 318 -9.79 7.37 22.08
C ARG A 318 -9.48 6.76 20.72
N ALA A 319 -10.18 7.18 19.67
CA ALA A 319 -9.94 6.68 18.32
C ALA A 319 -8.59 7.14 17.76
N SER A 320 -8.19 8.40 18.01
CA SER A 320 -6.87 8.93 17.64
C SER A 320 -5.74 8.17 18.36
N GLU A 321 -5.83 7.98 19.68
CA GLU A 321 -4.85 7.22 20.45
C GLU A 321 -4.76 5.76 19.99
N TYR A 322 -5.90 5.13 19.71
CA TYR A 322 -5.94 3.79 19.14
C TYR A 322 -5.16 3.74 17.81
N SER A 323 -5.42 4.67 16.91
CA SER A 323 -4.75 4.77 15.61
C SER A 323 -3.22 4.88 15.77
N VAL A 324 -2.74 5.78 16.64
CA VAL A 324 -1.30 5.95 16.90
C VAL A 324 -0.67 4.66 17.42
N ASN A 325 -1.34 3.96 18.34
CA ASN A 325 -0.83 2.71 18.88
C ASN A 325 -0.82 1.59 17.84
N ARG A 326 -1.78 1.56 16.91
CA ARG A 326 -1.77 0.63 15.76
C ARG A 326 -0.63 0.92 14.80
N ALA A 327 -0.39 2.17 14.43
CA ALA A 327 0.71 2.56 13.54
C ALA A 327 2.07 2.06 14.03
N LYS A 328 2.34 2.05 15.34
CA LYS A 328 3.57 1.52 15.96
C LYS A 328 3.84 0.04 15.68
N LEU A 329 2.84 -0.71 15.25
CA LEU A 329 3.02 -2.10 14.84
C LEU A 329 3.64 -2.21 13.44
N TYR A 330 3.55 -1.17 12.63
CA TYR A 330 3.88 -1.13 11.21
C TYR A 330 4.94 -0.07 10.89
N THR A 331 6.04 -0.06 11.66
CA THR A 331 7.13 0.89 11.44
C THR A 331 8.04 0.49 10.29
N ILE A 332 8.67 1.49 9.66
CA ILE A 332 9.67 1.26 8.60
C ILE A 332 10.84 0.41 9.09
N ASP A 333 11.24 0.53 10.37
CA ASP A 333 12.29 -0.30 10.96
C ASP A 333 11.92 -1.79 10.97
N LYS A 334 10.70 -2.14 11.41
CA LYS A 334 10.24 -3.54 11.40
C LYS A 334 10.20 -4.11 9.99
N PHE A 335 9.74 -3.32 9.04
CA PHE A 335 9.73 -3.67 7.63
C PHE A 335 11.15 -3.92 7.09
N ARG A 336 12.07 -2.97 7.33
CA ARG A 336 13.49 -3.10 6.96
C ARG A 336 14.10 -4.36 7.55
N ASP A 337 14.00 -4.52 8.88
CA ASP A 337 14.62 -5.63 9.60
C ASP A 337 14.04 -6.99 9.17
N GLY A 338 12.74 -7.04 8.86
CA GLY A 338 12.09 -8.24 8.31
C GLY A 338 12.73 -8.68 6.99
N TYR A 339 12.87 -7.77 6.02
CA TYR A 339 13.52 -8.11 4.74
C TYR A 339 15.02 -8.33 4.88
N TYR A 340 15.69 -7.58 5.76
CA TYR A 340 17.10 -7.79 6.06
C TYR A 340 17.37 -9.24 6.53
N GLY A 341 16.57 -9.74 7.46
CA GLY A 341 16.66 -11.12 7.96
C GLY A 341 16.47 -12.16 6.85
N LEU A 342 15.48 -11.95 5.94
CA LEU A 342 15.24 -12.85 4.81
C LEU A 342 16.39 -12.83 3.80
N TYR A 343 16.95 -11.67 3.48
CA TYR A 343 18.09 -11.56 2.57
C TYR A 343 19.33 -12.24 3.15
N GLN A 344 19.61 -12.03 4.45
CA GLN A 344 20.71 -12.71 5.15
C GLN A 344 20.52 -14.23 5.13
N GLN A 345 19.34 -14.72 5.45
CA GLN A 345 19.03 -16.17 5.39
C GLN A 345 19.32 -16.76 4.02
N LEU A 346 18.91 -16.09 2.94
CA LEU A 346 19.10 -16.59 1.58
C LEU A 346 20.57 -16.53 1.12
N CYS A 347 21.31 -15.48 1.50
CA CYS A 347 22.67 -15.27 1.03
C CYS A 347 23.73 -16.01 1.85
N THR A 348 23.44 -16.34 3.12
CA THR A 348 24.36 -17.11 3.98
C THR A 348 24.13 -18.62 3.90
N SER A 349 22.95 -19.09 3.47
CA SER A 349 22.69 -20.51 3.23
C SER A 349 23.47 -20.98 2.00
N LYS A 350 24.56 -21.74 2.24
CA LYS A 350 25.35 -22.40 1.19
C LYS A 350 24.57 -23.47 0.45
#